data_42af1f09277162b4ecca7e657cccba2f
#
_entry.id   42af1f09277162b4ecca7e657cccba2f
#
_cell.length_a   1.000
_cell.length_b   1.000
_cell.length_c   1.000
_cell.angle_alpha   90.00
_cell.angle_beta   90.00
_cell.angle_gamma   90.00
#
_symmetry.space_group_name_H-M   'P 1'
#
loop_
_entity.id
_entity.type
_entity.pdbx_description
1 polymer ?
#
loop_
_entity_poly.entity_id
_entity_poly.type
_entity_poly.pdbx_seq_one_letter_code
_entity_poly.pdbx_strand_id
1 'polypeptide(L)'
;MTIAEVSRQFDITPDTLRYYERIGLIPPVPRTKSGIRDYDQTSCSWIEFIKCMRAAGLQIEALIEYVALFQQGDSTIGARKALLIEQRDQLEERIATMQQTLKRLNHKIENYGNGLAKEPELRGKAKD
;
A
#
# COMPACT_ATOMS: atom_id res chain seq x y z
N MET A 1 7.75 1.52 -22.33
CA MET A 1 8.43 2.63 -21.60
C MET A 1 9.70 2.12 -20.93
N THR A 2 10.69 2.98 -20.85
CA THR A 2 11.92 2.66 -20.11
C THR A 2 11.68 2.74 -18.61
N ILE A 3 12.57 2.12 -17.83
CA ILE A 3 12.50 2.20 -16.38
C ILE A 3 12.61 3.64 -15.88
N ALA A 4 13.40 4.48 -16.57
CA ALA A 4 13.55 5.89 -16.21
C ALA A 4 12.23 6.65 -16.40
N GLU A 5 11.52 6.38 -17.50
CA GLU A 5 10.23 7.01 -17.77
C GLU A 5 9.18 6.60 -16.72
N VAL A 6 9.12 5.31 -16.40
CA VAL A 6 8.18 4.78 -15.41
C VAL A 6 8.49 5.33 -14.02
N SER A 7 9.78 5.39 -13.68
CA SER A 7 10.25 5.95 -12.42
C SER A 7 9.74 7.39 -12.24
N ARG A 8 9.83 8.21 -13.28
CA ARG A 8 9.34 9.59 -13.23
C ARG A 8 7.82 9.65 -13.14
N GLN A 9 7.13 8.83 -13.93
CA GLN A 9 5.67 8.85 -13.98
C GLN A 9 5.03 8.48 -12.65
N PHE A 10 5.57 7.46 -11.97
CA PHE A 10 4.97 6.95 -10.73
C PHE A 10 5.70 7.40 -9.47
N ASP A 11 6.75 8.19 -9.61
CA ASP A 11 7.55 8.65 -8.48
C ASP A 11 8.06 7.47 -7.63
N ILE A 12 8.63 6.49 -8.31
CA ILE A 12 9.22 5.30 -7.70
C ILE A 12 10.63 5.16 -8.25
N THR A 13 11.62 4.94 -7.38
CA THR A 13 13.00 4.80 -7.86
C THR A 13 13.17 3.57 -8.76
N PRO A 14 14.13 3.62 -9.71
CA PRO A 14 14.41 2.44 -10.54
C PRO A 14 14.76 1.19 -9.71
N ASP A 15 15.48 1.35 -8.61
CA ASP A 15 15.81 0.23 -7.74
C ASP A 15 14.57 -0.39 -7.13
N THR A 16 13.61 0.41 -6.70
CA THR A 16 12.33 -0.08 -6.17
C THR A 16 11.53 -0.82 -7.24
N LEU A 17 11.52 -0.30 -8.48
CA LEU A 17 10.85 -0.98 -9.59
C LEU A 17 11.46 -2.35 -9.87
N ARG A 18 12.79 -2.45 -9.86
CA ARG A 18 13.48 -3.74 -10.03
C ARG A 18 13.16 -4.69 -8.86
N TYR A 19 13.10 -4.13 -7.65
CA TYR A 19 12.74 -4.89 -6.46
C TYR A 19 11.32 -5.45 -6.57
N TYR A 20 10.36 -4.65 -7.03
CA TYR A 20 8.97 -5.11 -7.21
C TYR A 20 8.91 -6.35 -8.11
N GLU A 21 9.63 -6.32 -9.23
CA GLU A 21 9.64 -7.46 -10.14
C GLU A 21 10.35 -8.66 -9.52
N ARG A 22 11.48 -8.42 -8.87
CA ARG A 22 12.30 -9.48 -8.27
C ARG A 22 11.57 -10.28 -7.22
N ILE A 23 10.80 -9.62 -6.36
CA ILE A 23 10.09 -10.30 -5.26
C ILE A 23 8.68 -10.76 -5.65
N GLY A 24 8.24 -10.47 -6.87
CA GLY A 24 6.93 -10.91 -7.34
C GLY A 24 5.77 -10.01 -6.97
N LEU A 25 6.02 -8.73 -6.66
CA LEU A 25 4.96 -7.74 -6.43
C LEU A 25 4.28 -7.32 -7.73
N ILE A 26 4.98 -7.47 -8.85
CA ILE A 26 4.41 -7.29 -10.18
C ILE A 26 4.82 -8.50 -11.04
N PRO A 27 4.04 -8.83 -12.08
CA PRO A 27 4.45 -9.87 -13.01
C PRO A 27 5.76 -9.50 -13.72
N PRO A 28 6.46 -10.48 -14.31
CA PRO A 28 7.67 -10.19 -15.07
C PRO A 28 7.41 -9.12 -16.14
N VAL A 29 8.30 -8.14 -16.20
CA VAL A 29 8.19 -7.05 -17.17
C VAL A 29 8.71 -7.52 -18.53
N PRO A 30 7.99 -7.24 -19.63
CA PRO A 30 8.50 -7.56 -20.97
C PRO A 30 9.86 -6.93 -21.21
N ARG A 31 10.65 -7.56 -22.07
CA ARG A 31 12.00 -7.08 -22.40
C ARG A 31 12.14 -6.87 -23.90
N THR A 32 12.98 -5.91 -24.24
CA THR A 32 13.37 -5.69 -25.64
C THR A 32 14.23 -6.86 -26.11
N LYS A 33 14.53 -6.89 -27.41
CA LYS A 33 15.40 -7.91 -28.00
C LYS A 33 16.79 -7.92 -27.36
N SER A 34 17.24 -6.76 -26.89
CA SER A 34 18.55 -6.63 -26.21
C SER A 34 18.49 -6.93 -24.72
N GLY A 35 17.33 -7.36 -24.18
CA GLY A 35 17.18 -7.76 -22.79
C GLY A 35 16.88 -6.64 -21.82
N ILE A 36 16.57 -5.44 -22.30
CA ILE A 36 16.24 -4.29 -21.48
C ILE A 36 14.75 -4.29 -21.15
N ARG A 37 14.39 -3.98 -19.92
CA ARG A 37 12.99 -3.90 -19.49
C ARG A 37 12.21 -2.88 -20.35
N ASP A 38 11.07 -3.31 -20.83
CA ASP A 38 10.16 -2.47 -21.62
C ASP A 38 8.78 -2.51 -20.96
N TYR A 39 8.50 -1.51 -20.12
CA TYR A 39 7.26 -1.46 -19.35
C TYR A 39 6.09 -1.10 -20.29
N ASP A 40 5.19 -2.04 -20.48
CA ASP A 40 3.98 -1.82 -21.27
C ASP A 40 2.84 -1.30 -20.36
N GLN A 41 1.66 -1.10 -20.95
CA GLN A 41 0.52 -0.59 -20.20
C GLN A 41 0.11 -1.53 -19.07
N THR A 42 0.18 -2.83 -19.30
CA THR A 42 -0.13 -3.83 -18.27
C THR A 42 0.83 -3.70 -17.10
N SER A 43 2.13 -3.55 -17.38
CA SER A 43 3.15 -3.34 -16.35
C SER A 43 2.85 -2.08 -15.53
N CYS A 44 2.50 -0.99 -16.20
CA CYS A 44 2.18 0.27 -15.55
C CYS A 44 0.94 0.16 -14.68
N SER A 45 -0.08 -0.57 -15.12
CA SER A 45 -1.29 -0.81 -14.33
C SER A 45 -0.98 -1.56 -13.04
N TRP A 46 -0.11 -2.57 -13.11
CA TRP A 46 0.33 -3.30 -11.93
C TRP A 46 1.10 -2.41 -10.97
N ILE A 47 2.00 -1.58 -11.48
CA ILE A 47 2.79 -0.66 -10.65
C ILE A 47 1.87 0.32 -9.92
N GLU A 48 0.91 0.90 -10.62
CA GLU A 48 -0.07 1.81 -10.02
C GLU A 48 -0.86 1.12 -8.90
N PHE A 49 -1.36 -0.08 -9.17
CA PHE A 49 -2.10 -0.87 -8.20
C PHE A 49 -1.26 -1.16 -6.95
N ILE A 50 -0.04 -1.65 -7.14
CA ILE A 50 0.85 -1.99 -6.02
C ILE A 50 1.22 -0.74 -5.21
N LYS A 51 1.53 0.36 -5.88
CA LYS A 51 1.84 1.62 -5.20
C LYS A 51 0.67 2.05 -4.30
N CYS A 52 -0.55 2.00 -4.83
CA CYS A 52 -1.76 2.35 -4.09
C CYS A 52 -1.98 1.42 -2.88
N MET A 53 -1.88 0.11 -3.10
CA MET A 53 -2.11 -0.86 -2.03
C MET A 53 -1.06 -0.77 -0.94
N ARG A 54 0.21 -0.55 -1.30
CA ARG A 54 1.27 -0.39 -0.31
C ARG A 54 1.12 0.90 0.49
N ALA A 55 0.67 1.98 -0.14
CA ALA A 55 0.40 3.24 0.56
C ALA A 55 -0.72 3.06 1.59
N ALA A 56 -1.71 2.22 1.30
CA ALA A 56 -2.80 1.91 2.23
C ALA A 56 -2.40 0.89 3.30
N GLY A 57 -1.18 0.35 3.23
CA GLY A 57 -0.67 -0.57 4.24
C GLY A 57 -1.02 -2.04 4.03
N LEU A 58 -1.44 -2.43 2.83
CA LEU A 58 -1.66 -3.85 2.57
C LEU A 58 -0.35 -4.62 2.69
N GLN A 59 -0.44 -5.86 3.17
CA GLN A 59 0.74 -6.69 3.43
C GLN A 59 1.41 -7.12 2.13
N ILE A 60 2.74 -7.05 2.11
CA ILE A 60 3.54 -7.44 0.95
C ILE A 60 3.25 -8.89 0.55
N GLU A 61 3.20 -9.79 1.53
CA GLU A 61 2.99 -11.21 1.31
C GLU A 61 1.65 -11.48 0.62
N ALA A 62 0.61 -10.76 0.99
CA ALA A 62 -0.72 -10.88 0.37
C ALA A 62 -0.69 -10.42 -1.08
N LEU A 63 0.03 -9.34 -1.36
CA LEU A 63 0.14 -8.81 -2.72
C LEU A 63 0.97 -9.74 -3.62
N ILE A 64 2.04 -10.33 -3.10
CA ILE A 64 2.84 -11.32 -3.83
C ILE A 64 1.99 -12.55 -4.15
N GLU A 65 1.21 -13.02 -3.20
CA GLU A 65 0.30 -14.16 -3.41
C GLU A 65 -0.75 -13.83 -4.48
N TYR A 66 -1.29 -12.63 -4.44
CA TYR A 66 -2.27 -12.17 -5.43
C TYR A 66 -1.69 -12.21 -6.84
N VAL A 67 -0.47 -11.69 -7.01
CA VAL A 67 0.20 -11.70 -8.32
C VAL A 67 0.46 -13.14 -8.78
N ALA A 68 0.93 -14.01 -7.88
CA ALA A 68 1.20 -15.40 -8.20
C ALA A 68 -0.07 -16.12 -8.65
N LEU A 69 -1.18 -15.90 -7.95
CA LEU A 69 -2.48 -16.46 -8.32
C LEU A 69 -2.94 -15.95 -9.69
N PHE A 70 -2.79 -14.66 -9.92
CA PHE A 70 -3.14 -14.08 -11.21
C PHE A 70 -2.38 -14.76 -12.36
N GLN A 71 -1.11 -15.04 -12.17
CA GLN A 71 -0.28 -15.69 -13.18
C GLN A 71 -0.68 -17.14 -13.44
N GLN A 72 -1.37 -17.79 -12.48
CA GLN A 72 -1.89 -19.14 -12.66
C GLN A 72 -3.16 -19.19 -13.50
N GLY A 73 -3.77 -18.04 -13.79
CA GLY A 73 -4.90 -17.94 -14.71
C GLY A 73 -6.27 -17.97 -14.05
N ASP A 74 -7.30 -18.18 -14.88
CA ASP A 74 -8.69 -17.99 -14.49
C ASP A 74 -9.20 -18.95 -13.41
N SER A 75 -8.55 -20.10 -13.24
CA SER A 75 -8.92 -21.06 -12.18
C SER A 75 -8.73 -20.47 -10.78
N THR A 76 -8.00 -19.37 -10.64
CA THR A 76 -7.71 -18.73 -9.36
C THR A 76 -8.59 -17.53 -9.05
N ILE A 77 -9.60 -17.23 -9.88
CA ILE A 77 -10.45 -16.04 -9.68
C ILE A 77 -11.08 -16.04 -8.29
N GLY A 78 -11.62 -17.18 -7.85
CA GLY A 78 -12.21 -17.28 -6.52
C GLY A 78 -11.22 -17.03 -5.39
N ALA A 79 -10.02 -17.62 -5.50
CA ALA A 79 -8.97 -17.45 -4.51
C ALA A 79 -8.47 -15.99 -4.49
N ARG A 80 -8.33 -15.37 -5.65
CA ARG A 80 -7.92 -13.95 -5.74
C ARG A 80 -8.95 -13.04 -5.09
N LYS A 81 -10.23 -13.26 -5.34
CA LYS A 81 -11.31 -12.49 -4.73
C LYS A 81 -11.30 -12.64 -3.21
N ALA A 82 -11.15 -13.86 -2.72
CA ALA A 82 -11.11 -14.13 -1.28
C ALA A 82 -9.95 -13.39 -0.61
N LEU A 83 -8.78 -13.37 -1.26
CA LEU A 83 -7.61 -12.68 -0.75
C LEU A 83 -7.84 -11.16 -0.69
N LEU A 84 -8.45 -10.58 -1.72
CA LEU A 84 -8.77 -9.15 -1.73
C LEU A 84 -9.80 -8.79 -0.66
N ILE A 85 -10.80 -9.63 -0.44
CA ILE A 85 -11.81 -9.43 0.62
C ILE A 85 -11.13 -9.42 1.99
N GLU A 86 -10.24 -10.35 2.24
CA GLU A 86 -9.49 -10.39 3.51
C GLU A 86 -8.69 -9.11 3.73
N GLN A 87 -7.99 -8.65 2.72
CA GLN A 87 -7.22 -7.40 2.82
C GLN A 87 -8.12 -6.18 2.99
N ARG A 88 -9.26 -6.15 2.32
CA ARG A 88 -10.26 -5.09 2.50
C ARG A 88 -10.77 -5.04 3.94
N ASP A 89 -11.10 -6.19 4.50
CA ASP A 89 -11.63 -6.24 5.86
C ASP A 89 -10.60 -5.73 6.87
N GLN A 90 -9.34 -6.08 6.69
CA GLN A 90 -8.25 -5.56 7.53
C GLN A 90 -8.09 -4.04 7.37
N LEU A 91 -8.23 -3.54 6.15
CA LEU A 91 -8.15 -2.09 5.89
C LEU A 91 -9.31 -1.36 6.55
N GLU A 92 -10.53 -1.91 6.50
CA GLU A 92 -11.69 -1.33 7.17
C GLU A 92 -11.47 -1.22 8.67
N GLU A 93 -10.89 -2.24 9.29
CA GLU A 93 -10.55 -2.19 10.72
C GLU A 93 -9.53 -1.09 11.03
N ARG A 94 -8.49 -0.94 10.19
CA ARG A 94 -7.50 0.12 10.38
C ARG A 94 -8.13 1.50 10.25
N ILE A 95 -9.03 1.68 9.28
CA ILE A 95 -9.75 2.94 9.09
C ILE A 95 -10.58 3.26 10.34
N ALA A 96 -11.32 2.28 10.86
CA ALA A 96 -12.14 2.48 12.06
C ALA A 96 -11.28 2.89 13.26
N THR A 97 -10.14 2.25 13.45
CA THR A 97 -9.20 2.58 14.52
C THR A 97 -8.65 4.00 14.35
N MET A 98 -8.29 4.36 13.13
CA MET A 98 -7.79 5.71 12.83
C MET A 98 -8.84 6.77 13.05
N GLN A 99 -10.10 6.48 12.74
CA GLN A 99 -11.20 7.41 12.98
C GLN A 99 -11.41 7.66 14.47
N GLN A 100 -11.27 6.62 15.30
CA GLN A 100 -11.35 6.78 16.74
C GLN A 100 -10.19 7.64 17.27
N THR A 101 -8.99 7.42 16.76
CA THR A 101 -7.84 8.24 17.11
C THR A 101 -8.04 9.70 16.73
N LEU A 102 -8.61 9.93 15.55
CA LEU A 102 -8.91 11.29 15.09
C LEU A 102 -9.90 11.98 16.04
N LYS A 103 -10.92 11.27 16.49
CA LYS A 103 -11.89 11.82 17.46
C LYS A 103 -11.19 12.20 18.76
N ARG A 104 -10.27 11.37 19.23
CA ARG A 104 -9.52 11.69 20.45
C ARG A 104 -8.67 12.95 20.28
N LEU A 105 -8.00 13.08 19.13
CA LEU A 105 -7.20 14.26 18.84
C LEU A 105 -8.07 15.53 18.79
N ASN A 106 -9.21 15.45 18.12
CA ASN A 106 -10.13 16.58 18.04
C ASN A 106 -10.63 16.99 19.43
N HIS A 107 -10.94 16.01 20.27
CA HIS A 107 -11.38 16.27 21.63
C HIS A 107 -10.29 16.98 22.45
N LYS A 108 -9.05 16.54 22.35
CA LYS A 108 -7.92 17.19 23.00
C LYS A 108 -7.73 18.62 22.53
N ILE A 109 -7.83 18.83 21.23
CA ILE A 109 -7.70 20.17 20.63
C ILE A 109 -8.81 21.09 21.15
N GLU A 110 -10.05 20.61 21.23
CA GLU A 110 -11.17 21.37 21.78
C GLU A 110 -10.92 21.75 23.24
N ASN A 111 -10.37 20.82 24.02
CA ASN A 111 -10.08 21.09 25.43
C ASN A 111 -9.06 22.23 25.58
N TYR A 112 -8.05 22.27 24.71
CA TYR A 112 -7.11 23.40 24.71
C TYR A 112 -7.78 24.70 24.31
N GLY A 113 -8.65 24.63 23.31
CA GLY A 113 -9.41 25.80 22.85
C GLY A 113 -10.35 26.36 23.93
N ASN A 114 -10.83 25.49 24.82
CA ASN A 114 -11.71 25.87 25.93
C ASN A 114 -10.96 26.20 27.21
N GLY A 115 -9.64 26.31 27.16
CA GLY A 115 -8.83 26.59 28.34
C GLY A 115 -8.52 25.39 29.22
N LEU A 116 -8.86 24.19 28.77
CA LEU A 116 -8.63 22.95 29.50
C LEU A 116 -7.33 22.30 29.05
N ALA A 117 -6.25 23.06 29.08
CA ALA A 117 -4.94 22.61 28.57
C ALA A 117 -4.36 21.46 29.38
N LYS A 118 -4.83 21.26 30.59
CA LYS A 118 -4.26 20.26 31.49
C LYS A 118 -5.17 19.05 31.61
N GLU A 119 -4.87 18.03 30.83
CA GLU A 119 -5.58 16.78 30.94
C GLU A 119 -4.84 15.80 31.84
N PRO A 120 -5.56 15.08 32.73
CA PRO A 120 -4.94 14.18 33.69
C PRO A 120 -4.01 13.14 33.07
N GLU A 121 -4.41 12.55 31.94
CA GLU A 121 -3.60 11.51 31.29
C GLU A 121 -2.27 12.04 30.76
N LEU A 122 -2.26 13.22 30.16
CA LEU A 122 -1.03 13.84 29.68
C LEU A 122 -0.14 14.28 30.83
N ARG A 123 -0.72 14.81 31.89
CA ARG A 123 0.03 15.24 33.05
C ARG A 123 0.70 14.08 33.74
N GLY A 124 -0.01 12.97 33.89
CA GLY A 124 0.56 11.77 34.48
C GLY A 124 1.78 11.28 33.71
N LYS A 125 1.67 11.24 32.37
CA LYS A 125 2.78 10.83 31.51
C LYS A 125 3.95 11.81 31.56
N ALA A 126 3.66 13.10 31.62
CA ALA A 126 4.70 14.12 31.63
C ALA A 126 5.52 14.10 32.90
N LYS A 127 4.98 13.63 33.99
CA LYS A 127 5.67 13.53 35.28
C LYS A 127 6.57 12.30 35.36
N ASP A 128 6.26 11.31 34.60
CA ASP A 128 7.02 10.08 34.56
C ASP A 128 8.29 10.21 33.75
#